data_a610cf33ae10fb134e55211eefa83bc3
#
_entry.id   a610cf33ae10fb134e55211eefa83bc3
#
_cell.length_a   1.000
_cell.length_b   1.000
_cell.length_c   1.000
_cell.angle_alpha   90.00
_cell.angle_beta   90.00
_cell.angle_gamma   90.00
#
_symmetry.space_group_name_H-M   'P 1'
#
loop_
_entity.id
_entity.type
_entity.pdbx_description
1 polymer ?
#
loop_
_entity_poly.entity_id
_entity_poly.type
_entity_poly.pdbx_seq_one_letter_code
_entity_poly.pdbx_strand_id
1 'polypeptide(L)'
;GDSLSIFSCLEELKNNKFDVITSFHVLEHLKDPINNLKKLAALLKNDGQLIVEVPNSDDALITLYESKNFQKFYWSQHLFLFNTSTLAAIAKKAGLKVKAIIQYQRYPLSNHLHWLAKGQPAGHEVWGFIGNKELDNMYGNALGKMGRCDTIIAHLTL
;
A
#
# COMPACT_ATOMS: atom_id res chain seq x y z
N GLY A 1 3.21 12.47 29.40
CA GLY A 1 3.11 12.49 27.93
C GLY A 1 3.92 11.35 27.36
N ASP A 2 3.34 10.60 26.45
CA ASP A 2 3.98 9.43 25.84
C ASP A 2 5.18 9.89 25.02
N SER A 3 6.36 9.35 25.35
CA SER A 3 7.59 9.67 24.63
C SER A 3 7.68 8.82 23.37
N LEU A 4 7.89 9.46 22.22
CA LEU A 4 8.23 8.76 20.98
C LEU A 4 9.65 8.19 21.10
N SER A 5 9.80 6.89 20.85
CA SER A 5 11.11 6.23 20.75
C SER A 5 11.42 5.91 19.30
N ILE A 6 12.64 6.20 18.86
CA ILE A 6 13.12 5.93 17.51
C ILE A 6 14.20 4.85 17.59
N PHE A 7 14.08 3.84 16.72
CA PHE A 7 15.02 2.72 16.63
C PHE A 7 15.59 2.64 15.22
N SER A 8 16.80 2.16 15.08
CA SER A 8 17.50 2.07 13.80
C SER A 8 17.20 0.76 13.06
N CYS A 9 16.80 -0.28 13.77
CA CYS A 9 16.49 -1.60 13.21
C CYS A 9 15.48 -2.38 14.08
N LEU A 10 14.83 -3.40 13.48
CA LEU A 10 13.85 -4.25 14.17
C LEU A 10 14.48 -5.12 15.28
N GLU A 11 15.77 -5.41 15.19
CA GLU A 11 16.51 -6.23 16.18
C GLU A 11 16.54 -5.58 17.57
N GLU A 12 16.50 -4.25 17.64
CA GLU A 12 16.41 -3.50 18.91
C GLU A 12 15.07 -3.73 19.64
N LEU A 13 14.04 -4.12 18.89
CA LEU A 13 12.68 -4.36 19.38
C LEU A 13 12.39 -5.81 19.77
N LYS A 14 13.34 -6.75 19.62
CA LYS A 14 13.11 -8.20 19.77
C LYS A 14 12.44 -8.66 21.06
N ASN A 15 12.56 -7.88 22.13
CA ASN A 15 11.96 -8.16 23.44
C ASN A 15 10.62 -7.44 23.66
N ASN A 16 10.17 -6.65 22.69
CA ASN A 16 8.93 -5.90 22.75
C ASN A 16 7.79 -6.66 22.06
N LYS A 17 6.57 -6.41 22.51
CA LYS A 17 5.36 -6.94 21.90
C LYS A 17 4.35 -5.80 21.74
N PHE A 18 3.78 -5.70 20.53
CA PHE A 18 2.90 -4.59 20.15
C PHE A 18 1.48 -5.08 19.86
N ASP A 19 0.50 -4.26 20.22
CA ASP A 19 -0.91 -4.48 19.87
C ASP A 19 -1.14 -4.18 18.38
N VAL A 20 -0.46 -3.15 17.86
CA VAL A 20 -0.57 -2.74 16.45
C VAL A 20 0.82 -2.42 15.92
N ILE A 21 1.11 -2.96 14.74
CA ILE A 21 2.27 -2.61 13.93
C ILE A 21 1.78 -2.12 12.58
N THR A 22 2.35 -1.05 12.08
CA THR A 22 2.03 -0.51 10.74
C THR A 22 3.27 -0.51 9.85
N SER A 23 3.09 -0.79 8.57
CA SER A 23 4.13 -0.75 7.54
C SER A 23 3.52 -0.14 6.28
N PHE A 24 3.77 1.15 6.04
CA PHE A 24 3.19 1.92 4.95
C PHE A 24 4.24 2.26 3.90
N HIS A 25 4.07 1.78 2.68
CA HIS A 25 4.99 1.99 1.56
C HIS A 25 6.45 1.63 1.88
N VAL A 26 6.65 0.44 2.47
CA VAL A 26 7.97 -0.10 2.84
C VAL A 26 8.22 -1.44 2.17
N LEU A 27 7.21 -2.33 2.20
CA LEU A 27 7.38 -3.73 1.84
C LEU A 27 7.81 -3.93 0.38
N GLU A 28 7.33 -3.08 -0.52
CA GLU A 28 7.66 -3.05 -1.95
C GLU A 28 9.13 -2.72 -2.25
N HIS A 29 9.83 -2.11 -1.30
CA HIS A 29 11.23 -1.72 -1.42
C HIS A 29 12.20 -2.71 -0.76
N LEU A 30 11.71 -3.72 -0.04
CA LEU A 30 12.53 -4.65 0.72
C LEU A 30 12.98 -5.83 -0.14
N LYS A 31 14.26 -6.23 -0.05
CA LYS A 31 14.82 -7.37 -0.79
C LYS A 31 14.17 -8.72 -0.43
N ASP A 32 13.76 -8.89 0.82
CA ASP A 32 13.10 -10.10 1.32
C ASP A 32 11.85 -9.73 2.12
N PRO A 33 10.71 -9.46 1.43
CA PRO A 33 9.48 -9.03 2.07
C PRO A 33 8.88 -10.12 2.98
N ILE A 34 9.06 -11.39 2.66
CA ILE A 34 8.52 -12.50 3.47
C ILE A 34 9.24 -12.57 4.82
N ASN A 35 10.57 -12.51 4.84
CA ASN A 35 11.33 -12.53 6.08
C ASN A 35 11.06 -11.28 6.94
N ASN A 36 10.88 -10.13 6.31
CA ASN A 36 10.48 -8.91 7.04
C ASN A 36 9.10 -9.05 7.68
N LEU A 37 8.11 -9.60 6.97
CA LEU A 37 6.80 -9.91 7.55
C LEU A 37 6.90 -10.89 8.72
N LYS A 38 7.77 -11.91 8.65
CA LYS A 38 8.03 -12.83 9.78
C LYS A 38 8.61 -12.10 10.99
N LYS A 39 9.57 -11.19 10.78
CA LYS A 39 10.14 -10.38 11.86
C LYS A 39 9.07 -9.50 12.52
N LEU A 40 8.22 -8.82 11.72
CA LEU A 40 7.12 -8.03 12.24
C LEU A 40 6.08 -8.88 12.97
N ALA A 41 5.73 -10.07 12.45
CA ALA A 41 4.85 -11.02 13.10
C ALA A 41 5.40 -11.46 14.49
N ALA A 42 6.71 -11.68 14.58
CA ALA A 42 7.35 -12.03 15.86
C ALA A 42 7.28 -10.92 16.92
N LEU A 43 6.99 -9.68 16.54
CA LEU A 43 6.80 -8.54 17.43
C LEU A 43 5.33 -8.31 17.82
N LEU A 44 4.38 -9.05 17.24
CA LEU A 44 2.96 -8.92 17.61
C LEU A 44 2.66 -9.63 18.93
N LYS A 45 1.74 -9.06 19.71
CA LYS A 45 1.00 -9.79 20.75
C LYS A 45 0.07 -10.83 20.09
N ASN A 46 -0.44 -11.79 20.88
CA ASN A 46 -1.32 -12.86 20.38
C ASN A 46 -2.58 -12.29 19.66
N ASP A 47 -3.14 -11.21 20.19
CA ASP A 47 -4.30 -10.52 19.62
C ASP A 47 -3.91 -9.27 18.81
N GLY A 48 -2.60 -9.11 18.53
CA GLY A 48 -2.07 -7.97 17.82
C GLY A 48 -2.39 -7.99 16.33
N GLN A 49 -2.34 -6.80 15.73
CA GLN A 49 -2.63 -6.59 14.32
C GLN A 49 -1.45 -5.93 13.59
N LEU A 50 -1.09 -6.48 12.42
CA LEU A 50 -0.17 -5.86 11.48
C LEU A 50 -0.97 -5.27 10.32
N ILE A 51 -0.81 -3.97 10.08
CA ILE A 51 -1.43 -3.25 8.96
C ILE A 51 -0.34 -2.94 7.95
N VAL A 52 -0.48 -3.48 6.74
CA VAL A 52 0.47 -3.29 5.64
C VAL A 52 -0.20 -2.55 4.50
N GLU A 53 0.35 -1.40 4.11
CA GLU A 53 -0.09 -0.62 2.97
C GLU A 53 1.00 -0.67 1.89
N VAL A 54 0.60 -1.01 0.65
CA VAL A 54 1.48 -1.05 -0.51
C VAL A 54 0.76 -0.53 -1.75
N PRO A 55 1.49 -0.03 -2.77
CA PRO A 55 0.92 0.29 -4.07
C PRO A 55 0.32 -0.97 -4.72
N ASN A 56 -0.79 -0.80 -5.43
CA ASN A 56 -1.49 -1.88 -6.10
C ASN A 56 -1.05 -2.02 -7.56
N SER A 57 -0.45 -3.15 -7.93
CA SER A 57 -0.08 -3.42 -9.32
C SER A 57 -1.27 -3.60 -10.27
N ASP A 58 -2.48 -3.76 -9.71
CA ASP A 58 -3.73 -3.79 -10.47
C ASP A 58 -4.38 -2.41 -10.64
N ASP A 59 -3.66 -1.32 -10.28
CA ASP A 59 -4.08 0.08 -10.46
C ASP A 59 -4.67 0.34 -11.85
N ALA A 60 -5.71 1.17 -11.91
CA ALA A 60 -6.38 1.55 -13.13
C ALA A 60 -5.45 2.18 -14.17
N LEU A 61 -4.47 3.00 -13.76
CA LEU A 61 -3.47 3.57 -14.67
C LEU A 61 -2.59 2.50 -15.33
N ILE A 62 -2.38 1.36 -14.66
CA ILE A 62 -1.59 0.25 -15.19
C ILE A 62 -2.44 -0.65 -16.08
N THR A 63 -3.64 -1.03 -15.61
CA THR A 63 -4.39 -2.17 -16.15
C THR A 63 -5.59 -1.80 -17.02
N LEU A 64 -6.21 -0.64 -16.78
CA LEU A 64 -7.36 -0.16 -17.57
C LEU A 64 -6.97 0.89 -18.59
N TYR A 65 -6.14 1.84 -18.16
CA TYR A 65 -5.71 2.95 -19.03
C TYR A 65 -4.40 2.67 -19.75
N GLU A 66 -3.66 1.63 -19.34
CA GLU A 66 -2.40 1.20 -19.93
C GLU A 66 -1.39 2.34 -20.13
N SER A 67 -1.33 3.30 -19.17
CA SER A 67 -0.45 4.46 -19.22
C SER A 67 1.02 4.03 -19.17
N LYS A 68 1.70 4.06 -20.31
CA LYS A 68 3.11 3.61 -20.42
C LYS A 68 4.06 4.43 -19.56
N ASN A 69 3.82 5.74 -19.46
CA ASN A 69 4.64 6.62 -18.62
C ASN A 69 4.45 6.30 -17.12
N PHE A 70 3.20 6.05 -16.69
CA PHE A 70 2.94 5.64 -15.33
C PHE A 70 3.53 4.26 -15.02
N GLN A 71 3.38 3.27 -15.90
CA GLN A 71 3.98 1.95 -15.75
C GLN A 71 5.49 2.04 -15.57
N LYS A 72 6.18 2.82 -16.44
CA LYS A 72 7.64 3.03 -16.35
C LYS A 72 8.04 3.68 -15.04
N PHE A 73 7.32 4.72 -14.60
CA PHE A 73 7.54 5.39 -13.32
C PHE A 73 7.34 4.41 -12.16
N TYR A 74 6.20 3.72 -12.12
CA TYR A 74 5.83 2.78 -11.07
C TYR A 74 6.86 1.66 -10.91
N TRP A 75 7.28 1.04 -12.02
CA TRP A 75 8.25 -0.06 -12.01
C TRP A 75 9.67 0.38 -11.64
N SER A 76 10.05 1.60 -11.94
CA SER A 76 11.37 2.13 -11.59
C SER A 76 11.54 2.40 -10.08
N GLN A 77 10.44 2.51 -9.34
CA GLN A 77 10.44 2.88 -7.93
C GLN A 77 10.38 1.67 -6.98
N HIS A 78 9.98 0.48 -7.46
CA HIS A 78 9.65 -0.65 -6.60
C HIS A 78 10.42 -1.92 -7.00
N LEU A 79 10.93 -2.67 -6.01
CA LEU A 79 11.54 -3.99 -6.22
C LEU A 79 10.48 -5.07 -6.40
N PHE A 80 9.32 -4.91 -5.75
CA PHE A 80 8.19 -5.83 -5.84
C PHE A 80 6.92 -5.07 -6.19
N LEU A 81 6.06 -5.73 -6.97
CA LEU A 81 4.76 -5.22 -7.34
C LEU A 81 3.70 -6.14 -6.72
N PHE A 82 2.87 -5.57 -5.85
CA PHE A 82 1.86 -6.33 -5.14
C PHE A 82 0.46 -6.02 -5.66
N ASN A 83 -0.35 -7.06 -5.76
CA ASN A 83 -1.80 -6.97 -5.83
C ASN A 83 -2.42 -7.75 -4.66
N THR A 84 -3.74 -7.76 -4.57
CA THR A 84 -4.47 -8.44 -3.48
C THR A 84 -4.03 -9.91 -3.32
N SER A 85 -3.88 -10.65 -4.42
CA SER A 85 -3.55 -12.09 -4.37
C SER A 85 -2.10 -12.33 -3.96
N THR A 86 -1.15 -11.57 -4.50
CA THR A 86 0.28 -11.72 -4.19
C THR A 86 0.61 -11.26 -2.77
N LEU A 87 -0.01 -10.16 -2.30
CA LEU A 87 0.13 -9.71 -0.91
C LEU A 87 -0.41 -10.74 0.08
N ALA A 88 -1.60 -11.32 -0.21
CA ALA A 88 -2.15 -12.39 0.61
C ALA A 88 -1.26 -13.63 0.63
N ALA A 89 -0.65 -13.99 -0.50
CA ALA A 89 0.22 -15.15 -0.61
C ALA A 89 1.50 -15.02 0.23
N ILE A 90 2.16 -13.83 0.19
CA ILE A 90 3.38 -13.61 1.00
C ILE A 90 3.06 -13.49 2.49
N ALA A 91 1.92 -12.90 2.87
CA ALA A 91 1.45 -12.86 4.26
C ALA A 91 1.27 -14.28 4.82
N LYS A 92 0.60 -15.18 4.08
CA LYS A 92 0.44 -16.58 4.45
C LYS A 92 1.78 -17.32 4.55
N LYS A 93 2.72 -17.09 3.61
CA LYS A 93 4.09 -17.65 3.68
C LYS A 93 4.87 -17.15 4.89
N ALA A 94 4.55 -15.95 5.38
CA ALA A 94 5.12 -15.40 6.60
C ALA A 94 4.48 -15.94 7.90
N GLY A 95 3.42 -16.78 7.80
CA GLY A 95 2.70 -17.34 8.93
C GLY A 95 1.58 -16.45 9.46
N LEU A 96 1.20 -15.40 8.70
CA LEU A 96 0.15 -14.47 9.07
C LEU A 96 -1.20 -14.88 8.46
N LYS A 97 -2.28 -14.62 9.19
CA LYS A 97 -3.66 -14.74 8.73
C LYS A 97 -4.13 -13.42 8.13
N VAL A 98 -4.71 -13.47 6.95
CA VAL A 98 -5.30 -12.30 6.29
C VAL A 98 -6.74 -12.15 6.79
N LYS A 99 -7.00 -11.07 7.53
CA LYS A 99 -8.36 -10.69 7.99
C LYS A 99 -9.13 -9.97 6.90
N ALA A 100 -8.47 -9.01 6.25
CA ALA A 100 -9.04 -8.24 5.13
C ALA A 100 -7.91 -7.68 4.27
N ILE A 101 -8.20 -7.45 2.99
CA ILE A 101 -7.40 -6.56 2.13
C ILE A 101 -8.37 -5.55 1.53
N ILE A 102 -8.14 -4.28 1.81
CA ILE A 102 -9.01 -3.15 1.46
C ILE A 102 -8.40 -2.44 0.26
N GLN A 103 -9.23 -2.10 -0.72
CA GLN A 103 -8.90 -1.20 -1.81
C GLN A 103 -8.99 0.24 -1.33
N TYR A 104 -7.97 1.02 -1.53
CA TYR A 104 -7.92 2.42 -1.13
C TYR A 104 -7.40 3.29 -2.27
N GLN A 105 -8.18 4.27 -2.68
CA GLN A 105 -7.78 5.24 -3.69
C GLN A 105 -7.14 6.44 -2.97
N ARG A 106 -5.82 6.49 -2.99
CA ARG A 106 -5.02 7.51 -2.31
C ARG A 106 -4.99 8.82 -3.08
N TYR A 107 -4.81 8.74 -4.40
CA TYR A 107 -4.72 9.91 -5.26
C TYR A 107 -6.06 10.25 -5.91
N PRO A 108 -6.43 11.55 -5.99
CA PRO A 108 -7.70 12.00 -6.56
C PRO A 108 -7.77 11.76 -8.08
N LEU A 109 -8.97 11.90 -8.63
CA LEU A 109 -9.22 11.80 -10.08
C LEU A 109 -8.31 12.74 -10.88
N SER A 110 -8.05 13.96 -10.38
CA SER A 110 -7.15 14.93 -11.04
C SER A 110 -5.75 14.39 -11.29
N ASN A 111 -5.24 13.53 -10.41
CA ASN A 111 -3.94 12.87 -10.58
C ASN A 111 -3.97 11.86 -11.74
N HIS A 112 -5.03 11.05 -11.85
CA HIS A 112 -5.19 10.11 -12.95
C HIS A 112 -5.35 10.83 -14.30
N LEU A 113 -6.17 11.87 -14.35
CA LEU A 113 -6.35 12.68 -15.57
C LEU A 113 -5.04 13.33 -16.03
N HIS A 114 -4.23 13.82 -15.09
CA HIS A 114 -2.94 14.42 -15.40
C HIS A 114 -1.95 13.37 -15.96
N TRP A 115 -1.90 12.17 -15.38
CA TRP A 115 -1.10 11.06 -15.91
C TRP A 115 -1.51 10.69 -17.34
N LEU A 116 -2.83 10.66 -17.62
CA LEU A 116 -3.33 10.34 -18.95
C LEU A 116 -3.03 11.44 -19.97
N ALA A 117 -3.15 12.71 -19.57
CA ALA A 117 -2.99 13.84 -20.48
C ALA A 117 -1.53 14.28 -20.66
N LYS A 118 -0.70 14.17 -19.61
CA LYS A 118 0.67 14.71 -19.58
C LYS A 118 1.73 13.65 -19.40
N GLY A 119 1.39 12.45 -18.92
CA GLY A 119 2.33 11.39 -18.63
C GLY A 119 3.28 11.72 -17.47
N GLN A 120 2.86 12.54 -16.51
CA GLN A 120 3.68 13.07 -15.43
C GLN A 120 2.95 12.99 -14.08
N PRO A 121 3.67 12.89 -12.95
CA PRO A 121 3.13 12.93 -11.59
C PRO A 121 2.59 14.31 -11.19
N ALA A 122 2.14 14.43 -9.94
CA ALA A 122 1.72 15.67 -9.28
C ALA A 122 0.40 16.28 -9.82
N GLY A 123 -0.45 15.49 -10.50
CA GLY A 123 -1.73 15.99 -11.00
C GLY A 123 -2.67 16.49 -9.89
N HIS A 124 -2.57 15.96 -8.68
CA HIS A 124 -3.31 16.42 -7.51
C HIS A 124 -2.91 17.85 -7.08
N GLU A 125 -1.70 18.30 -7.39
CA GLU A 125 -1.23 19.66 -7.17
C GLU A 125 -1.54 20.55 -8.38
N VAL A 126 -1.10 20.13 -9.58
CA VAL A 126 -1.17 20.93 -10.82
C VAL A 126 -2.63 21.11 -11.29
N TRP A 127 -3.45 20.09 -11.14
CA TRP A 127 -4.88 20.07 -11.52
C TRP A 127 -5.82 20.01 -10.31
N GLY A 128 -5.34 20.46 -9.14
CA GLY A 128 -6.13 20.54 -7.90
C GLY A 128 -7.43 21.33 -8.01
N PHE A 129 -7.52 22.24 -8.99
CA PHE A 129 -8.75 22.99 -9.31
C PHE A 129 -9.92 22.11 -9.77
N ILE A 130 -9.65 20.87 -10.22
CA ILE A 130 -10.70 19.87 -10.52
C ILE A 130 -11.13 19.16 -9.24
N GLY A 131 -10.31 19.25 -8.17
CA GLY A 131 -10.51 18.52 -6.93
C GLY A 131 -11.88 18.77 -6.31
N ASN A 132 -12.64 17.68 -6.11
CA ASN A 132 -13.92 17.67 -5.44
C ASN A 132 -14.02 16.38 -4.63
N LYS A 133 -14.14 16.53 -3.31
CA LYS A 133 -14.14 15.39 -2.37
C LYS A 133 -15.22 14.35 -2.68
N GLU A 134 -16.41 14.80 -3.11
CA GLU A 134 -17.51 13.90 -3.45
C GLU A 134 -17.19 13.12 -4.73
N LEU A 135 -16.71 13.81 -5.77
CA LEU A 135 -16.28 13.21 -7.03
C LEU A 135 -15.14 12.22 -6.81
N ASP A 136 -14.14 12.59 -6.03
CA ASP A 136 -12.98 11.72 -5.72
C ASP A 136 -13.42 10.48 -4.94
N ASN A 137 -14.35 10.62 -4.00
CA ASN A 137 -14.92 9.49 -3.26
C ASN A 137 -15.74 8.57 -4.20
N MET A 138 -16.55 9.11 -5.09
CA MET A 138 -17.32 8.32 -6.06
C MET A 138 -16.39 7.57 -7.02
N TYR A 139 -15.35 8.24 -7.50
CA TYR A 139 -14.32 7.65 -8.36
C TYR A 139 -13.57 6.53 -7.65
N GLY A 140 -13.05 6.79 -6.45
CA GLY A 140 -12.36 5.78 -5.64
C GLY A 140 -13.24 4.57 -5.31
N ASN A 141 -14.52 4.79 -4.98
CA ASN A 141 -15.48 3.72 -4.76
C ASN A 141 -15.72 2.87 -6.02
N ALA A 142 -15.78 3.50 -7.19
CA ALA A 142 -15.93 2.79 -8.46
C ALA A 142 -14.71 1.92 -8.74
N LEU A 143 -13.49 2.45 -8.57
CA LEU A 143 -12.25 1.71 -8.71
C LEU A 143 -12.15 0.57 -7.68
N GLY A 144 -12.53 0.83 -6.43
CA GLY A 144 -12.52 -0.16 -5.34
C GLY A 144 -13.39 -1.38 -5.65
N LYS A 145 -14.60 -1.18 -6.20
CA LYS A 145 -15.49 -2.26 -6.64
C LYS A 145 -14.87 -3.14 -7.74
N MET A 146 -13.99 -2.57 -8.55
CA MET A 146 -13.27 -3.28 -9.62
C MET A 146 -11.93 -3.86 -9.16
N GLY A 147 -11.47 -3.57 -7.92
CA GLY A 147 -10.14 -3.94 -7.45
C GLY A 147 -9.01 -3.14 -8.11
N ARG A 148 -9.27 -1.90 -8.53
CA ARG A 148 -8.38 -1.07 -9.37
C ARG A 148 -7.94 0.23 -8.71
N CYS A 149 -8.07 0.36 -7.39
CA CYS A 149 -7.46 1.46 -6.65
C CYS A 149 -5.94 1.43 -6.76
N ASP A 150 -5.31 2.58 -6.54
CA ASP A 150 -3.84 2.71 -6.56
C ASP A 150 -3.13 2.05 -5.38
N THR A 151 -3.83 1.77 -4.31
CA THR A 151 -3.30 1.28 -3.03
C THR A 151 -4.14 0.13 -2.48
N ILE A 152 -3.49 -0.83 -1.84
CA ILE A 152 -4.14 -1.89 -1.06
C ILE A 152 -3.62 -1.89 0.38
N ILE A 153 -4.52 -2.11 1.34
CA ILE A 153 -4.23 -2.16 2.78
C ILE A 153 -4.61 -3.53 3.32
N ALA A 154 -3.62 -4.29 3.77
CA ALA A 154 -3.84 -5.60 4.38
C ALA A 154 -3.91 -5.50 5.90
N HIS A 155 -4.94 -6.09 6.49
CA HIS A 155 -5.09 -6.32 7.93
C HIS A 155 -4.72 -7.77 8.22
N LEU A 156 -3.62 -7.97 8.94
CA LEU A 156 -3.00 -9.26 9.20
C LEU A 156 -2.95 -9.55 10.71
N THR A 157 -3.04 -10.83 11.09
CA THR A 157 -2.91 -11.31 12.48
C THR A 157 -2.08 -12.58 12.56
N LEU A 158 -1.71 -13.01 13.76
CA LEU A 158 -1.08 -14.31 14.00
C LEU A 158 -2.01 -15.48 13.75
#